data_9bf4318eeabe86339e9b8aea5657a115
#
_entry.id   9bf4318eeabe86339e9b8aea5657a115
#
_cell.length_a   1.000
_cell.length_b   1.000
_cell.length_c   1.000
_cell.angle_alpha   90.00
_cell.angle_beta   90.00
_cell.angle_gamma   90.00
#
_symmetry.space_group_name_H-M   'P 1'
#
loop_
_entity.id
_entity.type
_entity.pdbx_description
1 polymer ?
#
loop_
_entity_poly.entity_id
_entity_poly.type
_entity_poly.pdbx_seq_one_letter_code
_entity_poly.pdbx_strand_id
1 'polypeptide(L)'
;MFRIKKLDIFIAKQFGMLFIGTFFICQFVLMMQFLWRYVDELIGKGLSMEILAQFFWYMGLMLMPQAFPLAILLSSLITFGNLGESSELTAIKAAGISLMQAFRSLIVIVIIISGVSFYFQNVVMPDANKSFGQLLLSMKQKNPELEIPEGIFYDGIPNCNLYVQKKDMNTGKLYGITIYKMTGGYEDAAIILADSGMLQSTAEKKHLLLTLYSGEWFENMRSQDIAGSASIPYRRETFSTKRIVLDFDGGFNMADVTGISSSAQSKSMNKILHDLDSIYEFNDSVAHAYYNESKYSTFYQPSISKDDSLKAVKRAMADNIDIDTIFAKQPLEAKQDIVRSALSAISSQATIMSMKGDYSYSLNRQMRTHQIEAIGKITLSLACIIFFFIGAPLGAIIRKGGLGVPVIISVLVFIVYYIFENSGMKMARDGNWTVLFGKMISTAVLAPLAVFFTFKANSDSTVFNIDMYKNILFKMLGIRTKRHIYKKEVIINDPDYIKDAEELMRICRDIKQYSQEHSLIKAPNPIKVFFRPGDDQVIEGINERLEAVIEDLSNTKDKTILNELNALPIIATHAHTRPFVRKWMNVTTGVILPLGLFFYLRMWRFRLRLLRDLRNIVAASENIIRRVEEGKQVTISID
;
A
#
# COMPACT_ATOMS: atom_id res chain seq x y z
N MET A 1 -10.47 -40.87 -11.92
CA MET A 1 -9.09 -41.25 -11.55
C MET A 1 -8.12 -40.29 -12.19
N PHE A 2 -7.43 -39.44 -11.41
CA PHE A 2 -6.47 -38.44 -11.94
C PHE A 2 -5.20 -39.16 -12.39
N ARG A 3 -5.05 -39.36 -13.69
CA ARG A 3 -3.81 -39.92 -14.24
C ARG A 3 -2.80 -38.77 -14.39
N ILE A 4 -1.79 -38.73 -13.53
CA ILE A 4 -0.71 -37.73 -13.55
C ILE A 4 0.12 -37.98 -14.82
N LYS A 5 0.22 -36.98 -15.70
CA LYS A 5 0.98 -37.03 -16.94
C LYS A 5 2.42 -36.50 -16.69
N LYS A 6 3.36 -36.89 -17.52
CA LYS A 6 4.74 -36.37 -17.46
C LYS A 6 4.82 -34.84 -17.53
N LEU A 7 3.91 -34.23 -18.32
CA LEU A 7 3.77 -32.77 -18.42
C LEU A 7 3.40 -32.13 -17.09
N ASP A 8 2.46 -32.76 -16.34
CA ASP A 8 2.03 -32.24 -15.03
C ASP A 8 3.19 -32.21 -14.05
N ILE A 9 4.03 -33.25 -14.03
CA ILE A 9 5.23 -33.33 -13.18
C ILE A 9 6.26 -32.30 -13.61
N PHE A 10 6.45 -32.08 -14.90
CA PHE A 10 7.40 -31.12 -15.45
C PHE A 10 7.05 -29.69 -15.01
N ILE A 11 5.81 -29.25 -15.22
CA ILE A 11 5.34 -27.92 -14.84
C ILE A 11 5.35 -27.78 -13.31
N ALA A 12 4.91 -28.80 -12.56
CA ALA A 12 4.91 -28.81 -11.09
C ALA A 12 6.32 -28.69 -10.50
N LYS A 13 7.32 -29.36 -11.10
CA LYS A 13 8.73 -29.27 -10.67
C LYS A 13 9.30 -27.87 -10.89
N GLN A 14 9.06 -27.27 -12.05
CA GLN A 14 9.49 -25.88 -12.33
C GLN A 14 8.85 -24.88 -11.36
N PHE A 15 7.53 -24.97 -11.20
CA PHE A 15 6.81 -24.11 -10.26
C PHE A 15 7.28 -24.31 -8.82
N GLY A 16 7.44 -25.55 -8.36
CA GLY A 16 7.83 -25.83 -6.98
C GLY A 16 9.21 -25.29 -6.63
N MET A 17 10.18 -25.44 -7.53
CA MET A 17 11.52 -24.88 -7.34
C MET A 17 11.51 -23.35 -7.28
N LEU A 18 10.77 -22.71 -8.19
CA LEU A 18 10.62 -21.26 -8.20
C LEU A 18 9.81 -20.77 -7.00
N PHE A 19 8.77 -21.49 -6.59
CA PHE A 19 7.96 -21.15 -5.42
C PHE A 19 8.79 -21.11 -4.14
N ILE A 20 9.63 -22.10 -3.89
CA ILE A 20 10.50 -22.11 -2.70
C ILE A 20 11.43 -20.89 -2.71
N GLY A 21 12.11 -20.63 -3.84
CA GLY A 21 13.02 -19.49 -3.97
C GLY A 21 12.30 -18.14 -3.78
N THR A 22 11.19 -17.95 -4.47
CA THR A 22 10.40 -16.72 -4.38
C THR A 22 9.75 -16.53 -3.01
N PHE A 23 9.37 -17.62 -2.33
CA PHE A 23 8.82 -17.58 -0.98
C PHE A 23 9.85 -17.01 0.01
N PHE A 24 11.08 -17.50 0.01
CA PHE A 24 12.12 -16.95 0.89
C PHE A 24 12.46 -15.49 0.57
N ILE A 25 12.48 -15.11 -0.71
CA ILE A 25 12.71 -13.73 -1.12
C ILE A 25 11.57 -12.83 -0.60
N CYS A 26 10.32 -13.21 -0.83
CA CYS A 26 9.15 -12.47 -0.36
C CYS A 26 9.12 -12.37 1.17
N GLN A 27 9.40 -13.47 1.85
CA GLN A 27 9.49 -13.52 3.31
C GLN A 27 10.56 -12.56 3.83
N PHE A 28 11.74 -12.57 3.24
CA PHE A 28 12.83 -11.65 3.62
C PHE A 28 12.45 -10.18 3.40
N VAL A 29 11.83 -9.85 2.28
CA VAL A 29 11.38 -8.47 1.98
C VAL A 29 10.33 -8.00 3.00
N LEU A 30 9.35 -8.86 3.32
CA LEU A 30 8.33 -8.55 4.34
C LEU A 30 8.96 -8.39 5.73
N MET A 31 9.92 -9.25 6.08
CA MET A 31 10.65 -9.13 7.35
C MET A 31 11.43 -7.81 7.43
N MET A 32 12.12 -7.42 6.36
CA MET A 32 12.84 -6.14 6.30
C MET A 32 11.91 -4.94 6.43
N GLN A 33 10.75 -4.96 5.72
CA GLN A 33 9.74 -3.92 5.84
C GLN A 33 9.21 -3.80 7.28
N PHE A 34 8.97 -4.93 7.94
CA PHE A 34 8.46 -4.96 9.31
C PHE A 34 9.53 -4.54 10.32
N LEU A 35 10.80 -4.91 10.09
CA LEU A 35 11.93 -4.56 10.94
C LEU A 35 12.09 -3.04 11.10
N TRP A 36 11.89 -2.26 10.02
CA TRP A 36 11.96 -0.79 10.10
C TRP A 36 11.02 -0.18 11.16
N ARG A 37 9.92 -0.86 11.46
CA ARG A 37 8.97 -0.41 12.49
C ARG A 37 9.53 -0.54 13.91
N TYR A 38 10.47 -1.47 14.12
CA TYR A 38 11.01 -1.82 15.44
C TYR A 38 12.49 -1.51 15.60
N VAL A 39 13.07 -0.76 14.67
CA VAL A 39 14.50 -0.37 14.71
C VAL A 39 14.85 0.33 16.01
N ASP A 40 14.00 1.26 16.46
CA ASP A 40 14.21 2.03 17.70
C ASP A 40 14.15 1.14 18.95
N GLU A 41 13.42 0.02 18.88
CA GLU A 41 13.32 -0.95 19.97
C GLU A 41 14.51 -1.91 20.02
N LEU A 42 15.24 -2.06 18.92
CA LEU A 42 16.34 -3.00 18.77
C LEU A 42 17.70 -2.35 18.99
N ILE A 43 17.89 -1.10 18.53
CA ILE A 43 19.16 -0.40 18.55
C ILE A 43 19.38 0.22 19.93
N GLY A 44 20.59 0.08 20.45
CA GLY A 44 21.04 0.75 21.69
C GLY A 44 20.66 0.07 23.00
N LYS A 45 19.83 -0.99 22.99
CA LYS A 45 19.34 -1.66 24.21
C LYS A 45 20.23 -2.81 24.72
N GLY A 46 21.38 -3.08 24.11
CA GLY A 46 22.31 -4.13 24.57
C GLY A 46 21.66 -5.53 24.63
N LEU A 47 20.80 -5.85 23.65
CA LEU A 47 20.10 -7.12 23.58
C LEU A 47 21.06 -8.27 23.25
N SER A 48 20.87 -9.43 23.88
CA SER A 48 21.65 -10.63 23.55
C SER A 48 21.30 -11.14 22.16
N MET A 49 22.25 -11.82 21.49
CA MET A 49 22.02 -12.44 20.18
C MET A 49 20.88 -13.46 20.19
N GLU A 50 20.68 -14.11 21.34
CA GLU A 50 19.58 -15.06 21.51
C GLU A 50 18.21 -14.38 21.45
N ILE A 51 18.05 -13.22 22.10
CA ILE A 51 16.82 -12.41 22.05
C ILE A 51 16.57 -11.91 20.63
N LEU A 52 17.60 -11.45 19.94
CA LEU A 52 17.49 -11.03 18.53
C LEU A 52 17.08 -12.19 17.63
N ALA A 53 17.67 -13.37 17.82
CA ALA A 53 17.29 -14.57 17.06
C ALA A 53 15.83 -14.97 17.31
N GLN A 54 15.37 -14.93 18.56
CA GLN A 54 13.96 -15.18 18.92
C GLN A 54 13.03 -14.13 18.30
N PHE A 55 13.42 -12.85 18.30
CA PHE A 55 12.67 -11.77 17.66
C PHE A 55 12.47 -12.04 16.16
N PHE A 56 13.55 -12.34 15.43
CA PHE A 56 13.47 -12.65 14.01
C PHE A 56 12.68 -13.93 13.73
N TRP A 57 12.79 -14.93 14.59
CA TRP A 57 12.06 -16.18 14.47
C TRP A 57 10.55 -15.96 14.57
N TYR A 58 10.08 -15.33 15.66
CA TYR A 58 8.65 -15.07 15.85
C TYR A 58 8.10 -14.10 14.80
N MET A 59 8.86 -13.08 14.43
CA MET A 59 8.51 -12.17 13.34
C MET A 59 8.36 -12.92 12.02
N GLY A 60 9.28 -13.82 11.72
CA GLY A 60 9.22 -14.66 10.52
C GLY A 60 7.97 -15.51 10.47
N LEU A 61 7.64 -16.22 11.56
CA LEU A 61 6.44 -17.03 11.66
C LEU A 61 5.15 -16.20 11.52
N MET A 62 5.12 -15.01 12.09
CA MET A 62 3.97 -14.10 12.01
C MET A 62 3.70 -13.59 10.58
N LEU A 63 4.76 -13.32 9.80
CA LEU A 63 4.64 -12.79 8.44
C LEU A 63 4.48 -13.88 7.37
N MET A 64 4.74 -15.14 7.71
CA MET A 64 4.70 -16.28 6.79
C MET A 64 3.37 -16.41 6.01
N PRO A 65 2.18 -16.26 6.64
CA PRO A 65 0.92 -16.35 5.91
C PRO A 65 0.76 -15.29 4.81
N GLN A 66 1.34 -14.11 4.99
CA GLN A 66 1.30 -13.03 3.98
C GLN A 66 2.28 -13.28 2.81
N ALA A 67 3.35 -14.02 3.06
CA ALA A 67 4.32 -14.38 2.03
C ALA A 67 3.78 -15.40 1.02
N PHE A 68 2.87 -16.30 1.42
CA PHE A 68 2.33 -17.34 0.53
C PHE A 68 1.63 -16.79 -0.71
N PRO A 69 0.65 -15.87 -0.62
CA PRO A 69 -0.02 -15.34 -1.80
C PRO A 69 0.96 -14.62 -2.74
N LEU A 70 1.88 -13.83 -2.19
CA LEU A 70 2.87 -13.07 -2.96
C LEU A 70 3.85 -14.01 -3.69
N ALA A 71 4.31 -15.06 -3.01
CA ALA A 71 5.20 -16.07 -3.59
C ALA A 71 4.50 -16.87 -4.70
N ILE A 72 3.23 -17.20 -4.54
CA ILE A 72 2.41 -17.88 -5.58
C ILE A 72 2.26 -16.98 -6.81
N LEU A 73 1.94 -15.70 -6.61
CA LEU A 73 1.82 -14.74 -7.71
C LEU A 73 3.12 -14.65 -8.50
N LEU A 74 4.24 -14.43 -7.81
CA LEU A 74 5.55 -14.27 -8.44
C LEU A 74 6.04 -15.57 -9.10
N SER A 75 5.95 -16.70 -8.41
CA SER A 75 6.41 -18.00 -8.95
C SER A 75 5.57 -18.45 -10.13
N SER A 76 4.24 -18.27 -10.11
CA SER A 76 3.38 -18.63 -11.24
C SER A 76 3.66 -17.74 -12.45
N LEU A 77 3.86 -16.44 -12.24
CA LEU A 77 4.18 -15.48 -13.30
C LEU A 77 5.53 -15.78 -13.93
N ILE A 78 6.57 -16.09 -13.14
CA ILE A 78 7.88 -16.48 -13.64
C ILE A 78 7.82 -17.84 -14.36
N THR A 79 7.13 -18.84 -13.79
CA THR A 79 7.02 -20.18 -14.39
C THR A 79 6.44 -20.10 -15.79
N PHE A 80 5.28 -19.46 -15.95
CA PHE A 80 4.63 -19.33 -17.26
C PHE A 80 5.31 -18.31 -18.17
N GLY A 81 5.97 -17.31 -17.61
CA GLY A 81 6.83 -16.40 -18.36
C GLY A 81 7.99 -17.12 -19.02
N ASN A 82 8.71 -17.95 -18.27
CA ASN A 82 9.82 -18.75 -18.79
C ASN A 82 9.36 -19.77 -19.84
N LEU A 83 8.26 -20.50 -19.58
CA LEU A 83 7.66 -21.41 -20.57
C LEU A 83 7.23 -20.70 -21.86
N GLY A 84 6.81 -19.43 -21.75
CA GLY A 84 6.48 -18.58 -22.90
C GLY A 84 7.72 -18.11 -23.66
N GLU A 85 8.77 -17.72 -22.96
CA GLU A 85 10.04 -17.24 -23.52
C GLU A 85 10.80 -18.38 -24.22
N SER A 86 10.86 -19.58 -23.63
CA SER A 86 11.49 -20.77 -24.21
C SER A 86 10.66 -21.40 -25.35
N SER A 87 9.50 -20.83 -25.71
CA SER A 87 8.55 -21.37 -26.70
C SER A 87 7.94 -22.74 -26.33
N GLU A 88 8.20 -23.28 -25.15
CA GLU A 88 7.64 -24.53 -24.65
C GLU A 88 6.11 -24.43 -24.50
N LEU A 89 5.60 -23.31 -24.02
CA LEU A 89 4.16 -23.04 -23.93
C LEU A 89 3.49 -23.07 -25.31
N THR A 90 4.17 -22.56 -26.34
CA THR A 90 3.70 -22.59 -27.72
C THR A 90 3.66 -24.03 -28.25
N ALA A 91 4.68 -24.84 -27.97
CA ALA A 91 4.71 -26.25 -28.31
C ALA A 91 3.60 -27.06 -27.62
N ILE A 92 3.33 -26.79 -26.34
CA ILE A 92 2.23 -27.40 -25.57
C ILE A 92 0.88 -27.09 -26.23
N LYS A 93 0.64 -25.82 -26.61
CA LYS A 93 -0.59 -25.41 -27.30
C LYS A 93 -0.70 -26.00 -28.70
N ALA A 94 0.39 -26.07 -29.46
CA ALA A 94 0.43 -26.70 -30.78
C ALA A 94 0.13 -28.20 -30.72
N ALA A 95 0.45 -28.87 -29.60
CA ALA A 95 0.04 -30.25 -29.33
C ALA A 95 -1.46 -30.42 -28.94
N GLY A 96 -2.28 -29.36 -29.03
CA GLY A 96 -3.72 -29.38 -28.72
C GLY A 96 -4.06 -29.31 -27.23
N ILE A 97 -3.06 -29.01 -26.34
CA ILE A 97 -3.30 -28.89 -24.91
C ILE A 97 -3.68 -27.44 -24.58
N SER A 98 -4.88 -27.23 -24.03
CA SER A 98 -5.34 -25.89 -23.63
C SER A 98 -4.55 -25.37 -22.42
N LEU A 99 -4.47 -24.03 -22.27
CA LEU A 99 -3.79 -23.40 -21.15
C LEU A 99 -4.38 -23.83 -19.79
N MET A 100 -5.71 -23.99 -19.73
CA MET A 100 -6.39 -24.48 -18.52
C MET A 100 -6.01 -25.93 -18.18
N GLN A 101 -5.77 -26.78 -19.20
CA GLN A 101 -5.27 -28.13 -18.95
C GLN A 101 -3.84 -28.10 -18.40
N ALA A 102 -2.99 -27.17 -18.87
CA ALA A 102 -1.65 -26.98 -18.33
C ALA A 102 -1.66 -26.44 -16.88
N PHE A 103 -2.67 -25.63 -16.50
CA PHE A 103 -2.84 -25.14 -15.11
C PHE A 103 -3.31 -26.21 -14.14
N ARG A 104 -3.94 -27.30 -14.61
CA ARG A 104 -4.64 -28.27 -13.78
C ARG A 104 -3.78 -28.84 -12.63
N SER A 105 -2.55 -29.23 -12.90
CA SER A 105 -1.63 -29.77 -11.89
C SER A 105 -1.27 -28.72 -10.84
N LEU A 106 -1.05 -27.48 -11.29
CA LEU A 106 -0.71 -26.38 -10.38
C LEU A 106 -1.88 -25.92 -9.53
N ILE A 107 -3.12 -25.97 -10.05
CA ILE A 107 -4.33 -25.64 -9.27
C ILE A 107 -4.39 -26.55 -8.03
N VAL A 108 -4.14 -27.86 -8.19
CA VAL A 108 -4.13 -28.78 -7.04
C VAL A 108 -3.04 -28.41 -6.04
N ILE A 109 -1.82 -28.10 -6.51
CA ILE A 109 -0.72 -27.69 -5.66
C ILE A 109 -1.06 -26.38 -4.91
N VAL A 110 -1.62 -25.40 -5.61
CA VAL A 110 -2.00 -24.10 -5.01
C VAL A 110 -3.12 -24.26 -3.98
N ILE A 111 -4.07 -25.16 -4.20
CA ILE A 111 -5.09 -25.49 -3.19
C ILE A 111 -4.44 -26.09 -1.95
N ILE A 112 -3.46 -26.98 -2.11
CA ILE A 112 -2.70 -27.54 -0.95
C ILE A 112 -1.95 -26.44 -0.24
N ILE A 113 -1.24 -25.55 -0.96
CA ILE A 113 -0.51 -24.42 -0.37
C ILE A 113 -1.48 -23.46 0.33
N SER A 114 -2.66 -23.20 -0.25
CA SER A 114 -3.72 -22.41 0.38
C SER A 114 -4.19 -23.02 1.71
N GLY A 115 -4.33 -24.35 1.76
CA GLY A 115 -4.63 -25.09 3.00
C GLY A 115 -3.50 -24.97 4.04
N VAL A 116 -2.25 -25.07 3.60
CA VAL A 116 -1.07 -24.84 4.47
C VAL A 116 -1.06 -23.39 4.97
N SER A 117 -1.32 -22.41 4.13
CA SER A 117 -1.44 -21.01 4.53
C SER A 117 -2.53 -20.80 5.59
N PHE A 118 -3.69 -21.42 5.43
CA PHE A 118 -4.76 -21.40 6.43
C PHE A 118 -4.32 -22.01 7.76
N TYR A 119 -3.64 -23.15 7.72
CA TYR A 119 -3.11 -23.81 8.92
C TYR A 119 -2.13 -22.89 9.65
N PHE A 120 -1.17 -22.31 8.95
CA PHE A 120 -0.21 -21.37 9.54
C PHE A 120 -0.92 -20.17 10.19
N GLN A 121 -1.91 -19.60 9.52
CA GLN A 121 -2.65 -18.44 10.01
C GLN A 121 -3.55 -18.78 11.21
N ASN A 122 -4.06 -20.01 11.26
CA ASN A 122 -4.99 -20.42 12.33
C ASN A 122 -4.30 -20.98 13.57
N VAL A 123 -3.14 -21.60 13.41
CA VAL A 123 -2.43 -22.33 14.50
C VAL A 123 -1.10 -21.65 14.83
N VAL A 124 -0.23 -21.48 13.85
CA VAL A 124 1.15 -21.01 14.09
C VAL A 124 1.22 -19.52 14.38
N MET A 125 0.54 -18.71 13.56
CA MET A 125 0.56 -17.25 13.68
C MET A 125 0.02 -16.74 15.03
N PRO A 126 -1.08 -17.26 15.62
CA PRO A 126 -1.57 -16.81 16.92
C PRO A 126 -0.55 -17.01 18.05
N ASP A 127 0.13 -18.15 18.08
CA ASP A 127 1.14 -18.43 19.10
C ASP A 127 2.42 -17.61 18.88
N ALA A 128 2.80 -17.42 17.60
CA ALA A 128 3.90 -16.52 17.24
C ALA A 128 3.62 -15.07 17.64
N ASN A 129 2.39 -14.58 17.42
CA ASN A 129 1.96 -13.23 17.84
C ASN A 129 2.03 -13.05 19.36
N LYS A 130 1.60 -14.05 20.16
CA LYS A 130 1.72 -13.98 21.61
C LYS A 130 3.18 -13.87 22.03
N SER A 131 4.01 -14.81 21.55
CA SER A 131 5.43 -14.86 21.90
C SER A 131 6.18 -13.60 21.44
N PHE A 132 5.84 -13.08 20.25
CA PHE A 132 6.39 -11.83 19.75
C PHE A 132 6.00 -10.64 20.64
N GLY A 133 4.71 -10.54 21.00
CA GLY A 133 4.21 -9.48 21.89
C GLY A 133 4.84 -9.54 23.28
N GLN A 134 5.01 -10.74 23.86
CA GLN A 134 5.71 -10.97 25.11
C GLN A 134 7.17 -10.52 25.04
N LEU A 135 7.86 -10.92 23.96
CA LEU A 135 9.25 -10.56 23.74
C LEU A 135 9.41 -9.04 23.61
N LEU A 136 8.53 -8.40 22.83
CA LEU A 136 8.55 -6.95 22.63
C LEU A 136 8.31 -6.18 23.94
N LEU A 137 7.33 -6.61 24.74
CA LEU A 137 7.06 -6.02 26.05
C LEU A 137 8.27 -6.20 26.98
N SER A 138 8.87 -7.36 26.97
CA SER A 138 10.07 -7.66 27.75
C SER A 138 11.28 -6.82 27.34
N MET A 139 11.43 -6.57 26.02
CA MET A 139 12.48 -5.70 25.49
C MET A 139 12.26 -4.24 25.91
N LYS A 140 11.01 -3.76 25.99
CA LYS A 140 10.68 -2.44 26.50
C LYS A 140 10.97 -2.30 27.99
N GLN A 141 10.72 -3.33 28.78
CA GLN A 141 10.93 -3.32 30.23
C GLN A 141 12.40 -3.54 30.66
N LYS A 142 13.25 -4.04 29.75
CA LYS A 142 14.59 -4.52 30.14
C LYS A 142 15.57 -3.40 30.55
N ASN A 143 15.45 -2.18 30.00
CA ASN A 143 16.39 -1.08 30.29
C ASN A 143 15.68 0.28 30.29
N PRO A 144 14.89 0.64 31.31
CA PRO A 144 14.29 1.97 31.41
C PRO A 144 15.35 3.07 31.55
N GLU A 145 16.55 2.72 32.02
CA GLU A 145 17.69 3.63 32.11
C GLU A 145 18.07 4.24 30.75
N LEU A 146 17.84 3.55 29.63
CA LEU A 146 18.15 3.98 28.27
C LEU A 146 17.02 4.77 27.60
N GLU A 147 15.79 4.66 28.10
CA GLU A 147 14.60 5.26 27.48
C GLU A 147 14.27 6.68 27.95
N ILE A 148 14.98 7.21 28.96
CA ILE A 148 14.72 8.56 29.46
C ILE A 148 15.07 9.58 28.37
N PRO A 149 14.09 10.28 27.77
CA PRO A 149 14.34 11.29 26.75
C PRO A 149 14.88 12.58 27.38
N GLU A 150 15.69 13.31 26.63
CA GLU A 150 16.14 14.64 27.02
C GLU A 150 15.05 15.69 26.77
N GLY A 151 14.82 16.57 27.74
CA GLY A 151 13.91 17.73 27.58
C GLY A 151 12.42 17.41 27.62
N ILE A 152 12.03 16.16 27.93
CA ILE A 152 10.63 15.71 28.00
C ILE A 152 10.39 14.98 29.31
N PHE A 153 9.18 15.09 29.85
CA PHE A 153 8.78 14.31 31.02
C PHE A 153 8.59 12.84 30.65
N TYR A 154 9.26 11.97 31.39
CA TYR A 154 9.15 10.53 31.27
C TYR A 154 8.26 9.98 32.39
N ASP A 155 7.16 9.33 32.02
CA ASP A 155 6.14 8.76 32.90
C ASP A 155 6.17 7.23 32.99
N GLY A 156 7.20 6.59 32.42
CA GLY A 156 7.37 5.14 32.41
C GLY A 156 7.70 4.51 33.76
N ILE A 157 7.85 5.29 34.84
CA ILE A 157 8.08 4.82 36.20
C ILE A 157 6.80 5.05 37.02
N PRO A 158 6.21 4.00 37.65
CA PRO A 158 4.99 4.14 38.43
C PRO A 158 5.10 5.22 39.50
N ASN A 159 4.09 6.09 39.60
CA ASN A 159 3.99 7.21 40.55
C ASN A 159 5.16 8.22 40.49
N CYS A 160 5.87 8.29 39.38
CA CYS A 160 7.03 9.17 39.24
C CYS A 160 7.13 9.74 37.82
N ASN A 161 7.04 11.05 37.67
CA ASN A 161 7.32 11.73 36.41
C ASN A 161 8.71 12.36 36.47
N LEU A 162 9.63 11.87 35.63
CA LEU A 162 11.03 12.26 35.60
C LEU A 162 11.30 13.16 34.39
N TYR A 163 11.84 14.33 34.63
CA TYR A 163 12.38 15.23 33.61
C TYR A 163 13.89 15.29 33.70
N VAL A 164 14.56 15.21 32.57
CA VAL A 164 16.02 15.31 32.46
C VAL A 164 16.38 16.32 31.39
N GLN A 165 17.15 17.32 31.75
CA GLN A 165 17.56 18.37 30.81
C GLN A 165 18.59 17.86 29.81
N LYS A 166 19.56 17.05 30.26
CA LYS A 166 20.60 16.46 29.41
C LYS A 166 21.07 15.12 29.96
N LYS A 167 21.40 14.19 29.08
CA LYS A 167 21.89 12.85 29.40
C LYS A 167 23.24 12.63 28.72
N ASP A 168 24.21 12.13 29.46
CA ASP A 168 25.48 11.67 28.89
C ASP A 168 25.34 10.21 28.46
N MET A 169 25.37 9.98 27.15
CA MET A 169 25.21 8.63 26.58
C MET A 169 26.35 7.68 26.90
N ASN A 170 27.54 8.18 27.26
CA ASN A 170 28.71 7.35 27.55
C ASN A 170 28.75 6.89 29.01
N THR A 171 28.36 7.77 29.94
CA THR A 171 28.41 7.48 31.38
C THR A 171 27.07 7.16 31.99
N GLY A 172 25.95 7.37 31.25
CA GLY A 172 24.60 7.23 31.76
C GLY A 172 24.19 8.27 32.80
N LYS A 173 24.99 9.31 32.99
CA LYS A 173 24.74 10.38 33.97
C LYS A 173 23.70 11.36 33.44
N LEU A 174 22.74 11.70 34.31
CA LEU A 174 21.64 12.61 34.02
C LEU A 174 21.93 13.97 34.65
N TYR A 175 21.59 15.07 33.97
CA TYR A 175 21.80 16.42 34.41
C TYR A 175 20.52 17.25 34.37
N GLY A 176 20.34 18.15 35.37
CA GLY A 176 19.16 19.00 35.44
C GLY A 176 17.88 18.18 35.66
N ILE A 177 17.83 17.42 36.74
CA ILE A 177 16.78 16.45 37.02
C ILE A 177 15.67 17.13 37.81
N THR A 178 14.42 16.96 37.34
CA THR A 178 13.22 17.34 38.07
C THR A 178 12.29 16.11 38.15
N ILE A 179 11.87 15.77 39.36
CA ILE A 179 11.04 14.60 39.62
C ILE A 179 9.76 15.03 40.33
N TYR A 180 8.63 14.65 39.79
CA TYR A 180 7.33 14.71 40.46
C TYR A 180 6.97 13.32 40.96
N LYS A 181 6.97 13.12 42.28
CA LYS A 181 6.55 11.87 42.91
C LYS A 181 5.13 12.02 43.45
N MET A 182 4.21 11.20 42.99
CA MET A 182 2.80 11.21 43.40
C MET A 182 2.54 10.10 44.41
N THR A 183 1.93 10.43 45.54
CA THR A 183 1.72 9.46 46.64
C THR A 183 0.24 9.31 47.03
N GLY A 184 -0.70 9.50 46.10
CA GLY A 184 -2.15 9.32 46.39
C GLY A 184 -3.06 10.35 45.74
N GLY A 185 -2.51 11.35 45.07
CA GLY A 185 -3.26 12.37 44.32
C GLY A 185 -2.35 13.51 43.88
N TYR A 186 -2.83 14.36 42.98
CA TYR A 186 -2.05 15.51 42.47
C TYR A 186 -1.70 16.53 43.56
N GLU A 187 -2.40 16.51 44.68
CA GLU A 187 -2.21 17.47 45.80
C GLU A 187 -1.07 17.02 46.75
N ASP A 188 -0.69 15.74 46.73
CA ASP A 188 0.34 15.16 47.60
C ASP A 188 1.66 14.89 46.85
N ALA A 189 1.95 15.65 45.82
CA ALA A 189 3.15 15.47 45.03
C ALA A 189 4.38 15.97 45.74
N ALA A 190 5.42 15.16 45.85
CA ALA A 190 6.75 15.59 46.21
C ALA A 190 7.51 16.02 44.96
N ILE A 191 8.19 17.18 45.01
CA ILE A 191 9.03 17.72 43.95
C ILE A 191 10.48 17.57 44.37
N ILE A 192 11.28 16.95 43.51
CA ILE A 192 12.72 16.77 43.73
C ILE A 192 13.47 17.45 42.61
N LEU A 193 14.36 18.36 42.96
CA LEU A 193 15.27 19.02 42.04
C LEU A 193 16.68 18.54 42.32
N ALA A 194 17.43 18.12 41.31
CA ALA A 194 18.84 17.73 41.49
C ALA A 194 19.71 18.18 40.31
N ASP A 195 20.93 18.60 40.60
CA ASP A 195 21.87 19.04 39.57
C ASP A 195 22.30 17.90 38.66
N SER A 196 22.50 16.72 39.25
CA SER A 196 22.81 15.52 38.49
C SER A 196 22.36 14.25 39.23
N GLY A 197 22.32 13.14 38.51
CA GLY A 197 21.98 11.85 39.08
C GLY A 197 22.35 10.70 38.17
N MET A 198 22.17 9.50 38.69
CA MET A 198 22.40 8.26 37.99
C MET A 198 21.27 7.28 38.33
N LEU A 199 20.64 6.73 37.32
CA LEU A 199 19.64 5.71 37.48
C LEU A 199 20.28 4.36 37.19
N GLN A 200 20.17 3.42 38.11
CA GLN A 200 20.73 2.07 37.97
C GLN A 200 19.71 1.03 38.38
N SER A 201 19.67 -0.08 37.68
CA SER A 201 18.90 -1.22 38.10
C SER A 201 19.59 -1.94 39.25
N THR A 202 18.81 -2.39 40.25
CA THR A 202 19.35 -3.23 41.32
C THR A 202 19.76 -4.60 40.79
N ALA A 203 20.65 -5.29 41.49
CA ALA A 203 21.13 -6.63 41.10
C ALA A 203 19.97 -7.64 40.90
N GLU A 204 18.89 -7.46 41.62
CA GLU A 204 17.68 -8.31 41.53
C GLU A 204 16.74 -7.88 40.41
N LYS A 205 16.99 -6.75 39.71
CA LYS A 205 16.16 -6.15 38.65
C LYS A 205 14.71 -5.86 39.02
N LYS A 206 14.41 -5.82 40.32
CA LYS A 206 13.06 -5.53 40.84
C LYS A 206 12.86 -4.06 41.23
N HIS A 207 13.96 -3.31 41.39
CA HIS A 207 13.93 -1.92 41.77
C HIS A 207 14.93 -1.11 40.95
N LEU A 208 14.64 0.17 40.74
CA LEU A 208 15.59 1.13 40.20
C LEU A 208 16.18 1.96 41.34
N LEU A 209 17.48 2.01 41.42
CA LEU A 209 18.22 2.89 42.34
C LEU A 209 18.52 4.20 41.64
N LEU A 210 17.84 5.25 42.02
CA LEU A 210 18.12 6.60 41.58
C LEU A 210 19.02 7.28 42.60
N THR A 211 20.26 7.54 42.22
CA THR A 211 21.22 8.31 43.03
C THR A 211 21.24 9.73 42.51
N LEU A 212 20.85 10.69 43.32
CA LEU A 212 20.81 12.11 43.04
C LEU A 212 21.96 12.83 43.77
N TYR A 213 22.57 13.79 43.12
CA TYR A 213 23.66 14.58 43.64
C TYR A 213 23.26 16.06 43.63
N SER A 214 23.53 16.75 44.78
CA SER A 214 23.24 18.17 44.97
C SER A 214 21.83 18.58 44.58
N GLY A 215 20.95 18.70 45.54
CA GLY A 215 19.56 18.98 45.21
C GLY A 215 18.69 19.35 46.40
N GLU A 216 17.42 19.57 46.09
CA GLU A 216 16.37 19.93 47.04
C GLU A 216 15.15 19.02 46.86
N TRP A 217 14.54 18.65 47.99
CA TRP A 217 13.30 17.88 48.03
C TRP A 217 12.22 18.73 48.69
N PHE A 218 11.12 18.89 48.02
CA PHE A 218 9.92 19.58 48.51
C PHE A 218 8.79 18.55 48.60
N GLU A 219 8.20 18.41 49.78
CA GLU A 219 7.13 17.46 50.02
C GLU A 219 6.00 18.12 50.81
N ASN A 220 4.80 17.89 50.37
CA ASN A 220 3.58 18.34 51.06
C ASN A 220 3.15 17.25 52.05
N MET A 221 3.08 17.57 53.34
CA MET A 221 2.82 16.59 54.41
C MET A 221 1.30 16.49 54.77
N ARG A 222 0.43 16.57 53.78
CA ARG A 222 -1.04 16.56 53.97
C ARG A 222 -1.62 15.23 54.47
N SER A 223 -0.87 14.14 54.43
CA SER A 223 -1.35 12.79 54.75
C SER A 223 -1.35 12.45 56.25
N GLN A 224 -0.92 13.31 57.12
CA GLN A 224 -1.02 13.08 58.58
C GLN A 224 -2.13 13.92 59.17
N ASP A 225 -3.30 13.31 59.33
CA ASP A 225 -4.49 13.74 60.11
C ASP A 225 -4.39 15.03 60.91
N ILE A 226 -4.50 16.16 60.25
CA ILE A 226 -4.84 17.41 60.96
C ILE A 226 -6.03 18.00 60.22
N ALA A 227 -7.19 17.46 60.54
CA ALA A 227 -8.48 18.05 60.15
C ALA A 227 -8.59 19.44 60.77
N GLY A 228 -8.46 20.50 59.95
CA GLY A 228 -8.79 21.86 60.37
C GLY A 228 -7.67 22.88 60.41
N SER A 229 -6.45 22.59 59.98
CA SER A 229 -5.37 23.60 59.93
C SER A 229 -5.36 24.32 58.58
N ALA A 230 -5.46 25.64 58.57
CA ALA A 230 -5.35 26.52 57.42
C ALA A 230 -3.91 26.57 56.81
N SER A 231 -2.94 25.97 57.48
CA SER A 231 -1.54 25.90 57.08
C SER A 231 -1.16 24.45 56.80
N ILE A 232 -0.91 24.13 55.54
CA ILE A 232 -0.43 22.82 55.12
C ILE A 232 1.06 22.75 55.41
N PRO A 233 1.54 21.86 56.32
CA PRO A 233 2.97 21.73 56.57
C PRO A 233 3.66 21.17 55.32
N TYR A 234 4.72 21.84 54.90
CA TYR A 234 5.58 21.35 53.84
C TYR A 234 7.02 21.10 54.37
N ARG A 235 7.65 20.08 53.84
CA ARG A 235 9.05 19.72 54.16
C ARG A 235 9.93 20.17 53.01
N ARG A 236 11.02 20.91 53.36
CA ARG A 236 12.12 21.19 52.44
C ARG A 236 13.38 20.52 52.99
N GLU A 237 14.01 19.70 52.18
CA GLU A 237 15.23 18.99 52.51
C GLU A 237 16.27 19.29 51.43
N THR A 238 17.46 19.76 51.83
CA THR A 238 18.60 19.96 50.95
C THR A 238 19.57 18.81 51.15
N PHE A 239 20.03 18.19 50.06
CA PHE A 239 20.88 17.02 50.14
C PHE A 239 22.13 17.18 49.22
N SER A 240 23.26 16.66 49.67
CA SER A 240 24.45 16.50 48.83
C SER A 240 24.40 15.22 47.99
N THR A 241 23.88 14.16 48.58
CA THR A 241 23.63 12.88 47.87
C THR A 241 22.39 12.24 48.48
N LYS A 242 21.46 11.83 47.61
CA LYS A 242 20.25 11.11 48.03
C LYS A 242 20.02 9.88 47.15
N ARG A 243 19.75 8.75 47.77
CA ARG A 243 19.43 7.50 47.08
C ARG A 243 17.96 7.20 47.27
N ILE A 244 17.26 7.02 46.17
CA ILE A 244 15.85 6.72 46.12
C ILE A 244 15.69 5.38 45.43
N VAL A 245 15.01 4.45 46.09
CA VAL A 245 14.61 3.18 45.50
C VAL A 245 13.22 3.40 44.89
N LEU A 246 13.11 3.19 43.62
CA LEU A 246 11.86 3.25 42.88
C LEU A 246 11.40 1.82 42.63
N ASP A 247 10.14 1.53 42.97
CA ASP A 247 9.56 0.24 42.70
C ASP A 247 9.39 0.10 41.19
N PHE A 248 10.16 -0.80 40.61
CA PHE A 248 10.15 -1.09 39.20
C PHE A 248 10.32 -2.59 39.02
N ASP A 249 9.27 -3.26 38.57
CA ASP A 249 9.36 -4.66 38.23
C ASP A 249 10.04 -4.83 36.87
N GLY A 250 11.38 -4.71 36.87
CA GLY A 250 12.22 -5.02 35.71
C GLY A 250 12.47 -6.52 35.55
N GLY A 251 11.84 -7.34 36.35
CA GLY A 251 11.83 -8.78 36.22
C GLY A 251 11.13 -9.15 34.92
N PHE A 252 11.85 -9.88 34.08
CA PHE A 252 11.28 -10.55 32.92
C PHE A 252 10.26 -11.61 33.42
N ASN A 253 9.12 -11.16 33.90
CA ASN A 253 8.04 -12.01 34.29
C ASN A 253 7.10 -12.20 33.09
N MET A 254 7.16 -13.37 32.47
CA MET A 254 6.24 -13.78 31.40
C MET A 254 4.78 -13.80 31.84
N ALA A 255 4.46 -13.35 33.05
CA ALA A 255 3.16 -13.51 33.69
C ALA A 255 2.10 -12.47 33.29
N ASP A 256 2.46 -11.29 32.82
CA ASP A 256 1.47 -10.26 32.45
C ASP A 256 1.02 -10.31 30.98
N VAL A 257 0.62 -11.49 30.57
CA VAL A 257 0.22 -11.80 29.19
C VAL A 257 -1.28 -11.62 28.95
N THR A 258 -2.06 -11.32 29.98
CA THR A 258 -3.52 -11.23 29.87
C THR A 258 -3.99 -10.26 28.81
N GLY A 259 -3.35 -9.08 28.70
CA GLY A 259 -3.67 -8.09 27.67
C GLY A 259 -3.30 -8.53 26.24
N ILE A 260 -2.18 -9.22 26.05
CA ILE A 260 -1.71 -9.70 24.75
C ILE A 260 -2.50 -10.94 24.31
N SER A 261 -2.79 -11.85 25.25
CA SER A 261 -3.58 -13.06 24.98
C SER A 261 -5.05 -12.76 24.68
N SER A 262 -5.56 -11.59 25.09
CA SER A 262 -6.92 -11.14 24.79
C SER A 262 -7.09 -10.61 23.37
N SER A 263 -5.99 -10.24 22.67
CA SER A 263 -6.07 -9.70 21.32
C SER A 263 -6.58 -10.75 20.31
N ALA A 264 -7.46 -10.34 19.39
CA ALA A 264 -8.03 -11.23 18.37
C ALA A 264 -6.96 -11.89 17.48
N GLN A 265 -5.86 -11.19 17.21
CA GLN A 265 -4.75 -11.68 16.38
C GLN A 265 -3.98 -12.86 17.02
N SER A 266 -4.03 -12.95 18.34
CA SER A 266 -3.35 -14.00 19.13
C SER A 266 -4.25 -15.22 19.39
N LYS A 267 -5.36 -15.36 18.68
CA LYS A 267 -6.35 -16.44 18.89
C LYS A 267 -6.59 -17.25 17.62
N SER A 268 -6.83 -18.54 17.79
CA SER A 268 -7.29 -19.39 16.68
C SER A 268 -8.74 -19.06 16.33
N MET A 269 -9.20 -19.46 15.14
CA MET A 269 -10.56 -19.18 14.67
C MET A 269 -11.64 -19.68 15.64
N ASN A 270 -11.48 -20.90 16.17
CA ASN A 270 -12.44 -21.44 17.14
C ASN A 270 -12.51 -20.61 18.42
N LYS A 271 -11.35 -20.13 18.92
CA LYS A 271 -11.32 -19.25 20.11
C LYS A 271 -11.94 -17.89 19.80
N ILE A 272 -11.70 -17.33 18.60
CA ILE A 272 -12.32 -16.06 18.18
C ILE A 272 -13.84 -16.19 18.12
N LEU A 273 -14.37 -17.29 17.59
CA LEU A 273 -15.81 -17.52 17.49
C LEU A 273 -16.44 -17.63 18.89
N HIS A 274 -15.81 -18.39 19.79
CA HIS A 274 -16.27 -18.50 21.18
C HIS A 274 -16.23 -17.15 21.92
N ASP A 275 -15.16 -16.37 21.71
CA ASP A 275 -15.06 -15.03 22.30
C ASP A 275 -16.11 -14.07 21.72
N LEU A 276 -16.43 -14.20 20.43
CA LEU A 276 -17.49 -13.40 19.80
C LEU A 276 -18.84 -13.66 20.47
N ASP A 277 -19.18 -14.92 20.77
CA ASP A 277 -20.42 -15.25 21.47
C ASP A 277 -20.46 -14.56 22.84
N SER A 278 -19.36 -14.63 23.61
CA SER A 278 -19.25 -13.95 24.91
C SER A 278 -19.31 -12.42 24.79
N ILE A 279 -18.68 -11.84 23.76
CA ILE A 279 -18.72 -10.40 23.50
C ILE A 279 -20.14 -9.96 23.09
N TYR A 280 -20.88 -10.76 22.30
CA TYR A 280 -22.27 -10.49 21.96
C TYR A 280 -23.17 -10.47 23.19
N GLU A 281 -23.08 -11.51 24.05
CA GLU A 281 -23.86 -11.56 25.29
C GLU A 281 -23.54 -10.38 26.22
N PHE A 282 -22.27 -10.02 26.34
CA PHE A 282 -21.87 -8.87 27.14
C PHE A 282 -22.41 -7.55 26.56
N ASN A 283 -22.26 -7.33 25.26
CA ASN A 283 -22.78 -6.12 24.60
C ASN A 283 -24.29 -6.01 24.74
N ASP A 284 -25.02 -7.12 24.61
CA ASP A 284 -26.47 -7.14 24.79
C ASP A 284 -26.86 -6.81 26.21
N SER A 285 -26.17 -7.37 27.20
CA SER A 285 -26.38 -7.06 28.62
C SER A 285 -26.14 -5.58 28.93
N VAL A 286 -25.09 -4.97 28.37
CA VAL A 286 -24.79 -3.55 28.50
C VAL A 286 -25.89 -2.70 27.84
N ALA A 287 -26.34 -3.08 26.65
CA ALA A 287 -27.40 -2.39 25.92
C ALA A 287 -28.72 -2.43 26.73
N HIS A 288 -29.07 -3.57 27.30
CA HIS A 288 -30.23 -3.72 28.19
C HIS A 288 -30.11 -2.88 29.46
N ALA A 289 -28.92 -2.85 30.08
CA ALA A 289 -28.67 -2.01 31.25
C ALA A 289 -28.85 -0.52 30.90
N TYR A 290 -28.32 -0.04 29.80
CA TYR A 290 -28.47 1.34 29.35
C TYR A 290 -29.91 1.68 28.98
N TYR A 291 -30.62 0.74 28.34
CA TYR A 291 -32.06 0.92 28.05
C TYR A 291 -32.88 1.05 29.35
N ASN A 292 -32.69 0.16 30.31
CA ASN A 292 -33.39 0.17 31.58
C ASN A 292 -33.10 1.44 32.39
N GLU A 293 -31.82 1.83 32.46
CA GLU A 293 -31.41 3.06 33.11
C GLU A 293 -32.05 4.28 32.45
N SER A 294 -32.03 4.36 31.11
CA SER A 294 -32.68 5.45 30.37
C SER A 294 -34.18 5.47 30.55
N LYS A 295 -34.84 4.30 30.62
CA LYS A 295 -36.29 4.19 30.84
C LYS A 295 -36.70 4.70 32.21
N TYR A 296 -35.90 4.46 33.24
CA TYR A 296 -36.20 4.83 34.62
C TYR A 296 -35.48 6.11 35.08
N SER A 297 -34.59 6.69 34.25
CA SER A 297 -33.95 7.96 34.56
C SER A 297 -34.97 9.08 34.45
N THR A 298 -35.34 9.66 35.58
CA THR A 298 -36.12 10.89 35.65
C THR A 298 -35.17 12.04 35.99
N PHE A 299 -35.40 13.21 35.38
CA PHE A 299 -34.58 14.40 35.64
C PHE A 299 -34.68 14.90 37.08
N TYR A 300 -35.75 14.55 37.76
CA TYR A 300 -35.98 14.87 39.17
C TYR A 300 -36.81 13.76 39.81
N GLN A 301 -36.27 13.08 40.80
CA GLN A 301 -37.02 12.17 41.68
C GLN A 301 -36.88 12.69 43.10
N PRO A 302 -37.89 13.41 43.62
CA PRO A 302 -37.96 13.67 45.05
C PRO A 302 -38.12 12.34 45.78
N SER A 303 -37.41 12.15 46.88
CA SER A 303 -37.59 10.99 47.76
C SER A 303 -38.93 11.10 48.48
N ILE A 304 -40.00 10.73 47.80
CA ILE A 304 -41.36 10.71 48.34
C ILE A 304 -41.75 9.30 48.76
N SER A 305 -42.54 9.19 49.81
CA SER A 305 -43.11 7.93 50.25
C SER A 305 -43.99 7.34 49.13
N LYS A 306 -44.14 5.99 49.08
CA LYS A 306 -45.01 5.34 48.09
C LYS A 306 -46.45 5.85 48.13
N ASP A 307 -46.96 6.16 49.32
CA ASP A 307 -48.31 6.68 49.51
C ASP A 307 -48.46 8.10 48.99
N ASP A 308 -47.46 8.95 49.17
CA ASP A 308 -47.46 10.30 48.66
C ASP A 308 -47.23 10.34 47.12
N SER A 309 -46.48 9.41 46.57
CA SER A 309 -46.34 9.19 45.13
C SER A 309 -47.68 8.83 44.49
N LEU A 310 -48.44 7.90 45.10
CA LEU A 310 -49.79 7.53 44.64
C LEU A 310 -50.79 8.68 44.73
N LYS A 311 -50.69 9.50 45.78
CA LYS A 311 -51.53 10.72 45.93
C LYS A 311 -51.16 11.78 44.88
N ALA A 312 -49.84 11.95 44.59
CA ALA A 312 -49.36 12.87 43.57
C ALA A 312 -49.84 12.48 42.18
N VAL A 313 -49.73 11.18 41.82
CA VAL A 313 -50.23 10.65 40.55
C VAL A 313 -51.76 10.84 40.40
N LYS A 314 -52.50 10.54 41.44
CA LYS A 314 -53.99 10.78 41.43
C LYS A 314 -54.36 12.25 41.25
N ARG A 315 -53.60 13.16 41.87
CA ARG A 315 -53.79 14.62 41.70
C ARG A 315 -53.37 15.04 40.25
N ALA A 316 -52.22 14.57 39.75
CA ALA A 316 -51.77 14.90 38.41
C ALA A 316 -52.74 14.42 37.32
N MET A 317 -53.43 13.29 37.54
CA MET A 317 -54.50 12.81 36.65
C MET A 317 -55.81 13.55 36.77
N ALA A 318 -56.13 14.16 37.95
CA ALA A 318 -57.36 14.88 38.17
C ALA A 318 -57.29 16.36 37.77
N ASP A 319 -56.12 16.98 37.89
CA ASP A 319 -55.93 18.40 37.59
C ASP A 319 -55.20 18.51 36.21
N ASN A 320 -55.76 19.32 35.33
CA ASN A 320 -55.14 19.69 34.09
C ASN A 320 -54.03 20.72 34.39
N ILE A 321 -52.84 20.23 34.76
CA ILE A 321 -51.69 21.06 35.16
C ILE A 321 -51.04 21.66 33.89
N ASP A 322 -51.32 22.98 33.71
CA ASP A 322 -50.60 23.74 32.66
C ASP A 322 -49.29 24.30 33.23
N ILE A 323 -48.18 23.66 32.84
CA ILE A 323 -46.83 23.99 33.29
C ILE A 323 -46.45 25.42 32.85
N ASP A 324 -46.86 25.83 31.65
CA ASP A 324 -46.54 27.15 31.10
C ASP A 324 -47.19 28.27 31.93
N THR A 325 -48.44 28.09 32.37
CA THR A 325 -49.14 29.05 33.24
C THR A 325 -48.50 29.13 34.63
N ILE A 326 -48.07 28.02 35.20
CA ILE A 326 -47.32 27.97 36.46
C ILE A 326 -46.00 28.69 36.37
N PHE A 327 -45.23 28.40 35.33
CA PHE A 327 -43.95 29.04 35.07
C PHE A 327 -44.09 30.55 34.83
N ALA A 328 -45.11 30.97 34.06
CA ALA A 328 -45.38 32.38 33.78
C ALA A 328 -45.68 33.21 35.06
N LYS A 329 -46.28 32.61 36.06
CA LYS A 329 -46.64 33.27 37.37
C LYS A 329 -45.45 33.37 38.35
N GLN A 330 -44.34 32.71 38.13
CA GLN A 330 -43.16 32.74 39.03
C GLN A 330 -42.43 34.08 38.95
N PRO A 331 -41.80 34.55 40.03
CA PRO A 331 -40.89 35.69 40.00
C PRO A 331 -39.66 35.42 39.11
N LEU A 332 -39.02 36.49 38.65
CA LEU A 332 -37.92 36.39 37.68
C LEU A 332 -36.78 35.53 38.19
N GLU A 333 -36.37 35.65 39.44
CA GLU A 333 -35.31 34.85 40.08
C GLU A 333 -35.65 33.36 40.06
N ALA A 334 -36.88 32.99 40.44
CA ALA A 334 -37.32 31.58 40.39
C ALA A 334 -37.36 31.02 38.96
N LYS A 335 -37.75 31.83 37.96
CA LYS A 335 -37.69 31.45 36.55
C LYS A 335 -36.25 31.19 36.12
N GLN A 336 -35.31 32.06 36.49
CA GLN A 336 -33.90 31.89 36.17
C GLN A 336 -33.32 30.64 36.82
N ASP A 337 -33.68 30.35 38.08
CA ASP A 337 -33.19 29.16 38.79
C ASP A 337 -33.77 27.87 38.20
N ILE A 338 -35.06 27.87 37.82
CA ILE A 338 -35.67 26.72 37.12
C ILE A 338 -34.97 26.46 35.80
N VAL A 339 -34.74 27.49 34.97
CA VAL A 339 -34.08 27.35 33.68
C VAL A 339 -32.62 26.91 33.86
N ARG A 340 -31.90 27.48 34.83
CA ARG A 340 -30.50 27.09 35.12
C ARG A 340 -30.41 25.65 35.59
N SER A 341 -31.33 25.22 36.48
CA SER A 341 -31.39 23.83 36.94
C SER A 341 -31.72 22.85 35.81
N ALA A 342 -32.71 23.20 34.97
CA ALA A 342 -33.03 22.39 33.79
C ALA A 342 -31.88 22.29 32.80
N LEU A 343 -31.19 23.42 32.53
CA LEU A 343 -30.01 23.43 31.65
C LEU A 343 -28.88 22.56 32.21
N SER A 344 -28.61 22.66 33.52
CA SER A 344 -27.61 21.84 34.20
C SER A 344 -27.96 20.34 34.12
N ALA A 345 -29.22 19.98 34.34
CA ALA A 345 -29.70 18.60 34.27
C ALA A 345 -29.55 18.04 32.81
N ILE A 346 -29.96 18.82 31.81
CA ILE A 346 -29.86 18.43 30.40
C ILE A 346 -28.38 18.29 30.00
N SER A 347 -27.54 19.24 30.40
CA SER A 347 -26.09 19.19 30.11
C SER A 347 -25.41 17.98 30.74
N SER A 348 -25.75 17.65 31.99
CA SER A 348 -25.27 16.44 32.67
C SER A 348 -25.71 15.17 31.94
N GLN A 349 -27.00 15.11 31.56
CA GLN A 349 -27.52 13.95 30.81
C GLN A 349 -26.90 13.80 29.43
N ALA A 350 -26.66 14.91 28.74
CA ALA A 350 -25.97 14.89 27.45
C ALA A 350 -24.53 14.33 27.57
N THR A 351 -23.83 14.71 28.66
CA THR A 351 -22.49 14.18 28.96
C THR A 351 -22.53 12.67 29.23
N ILE A 352 -23.48 12.21 30.05
CA ILE A 352 -23.67 10.79 30.35
C ILE A 352 -23.98 10.00 29.08
N MET A 353 -24.85 10.52 28.21
CA MET A 353 -25.17 9.88 26.93
C MET A 353 -23.96 9.81 25.99
N SER A 354 -23.14 10.87 25.93
CA SER A 354 -21.90 10.87 25.16
C SER A 354 -20.95 9.78 25.66
N MET A 355 -20.71 9.70 26.97
CA MET A 355 -19.84 8.66 27.56
C MET A 355 -20.37 7.24 27.29
N LYS A 356 -21.68 7.01 27.40
CA LYS A 356 -22.31 5.73 27.06
C LYS A 356 -22.15 5.41 25.57
N GLY A 357 -22.28 6.40 24.70
CA GLY A 357 -22.05 6.29 23.27
C GLY A 357 -20.63 5.87 22.94
N ASP A 358 -19.63 6.53 23.54
CA ASP A 358 -18.21 6.22 23.34
C ASP A 358 -17.86 4.81 23.84
N TYR A 359 -18.40 4.41 24.98
CA TYR A 359 -18.22 3.08 25.51
C TYR A 359 -18.83 2.01 24.58
N SER A 360 -20.07 2.19 24.15
CA SER A 360 -20.73 1.29 23.20
C SER A 360 -20.00 1.22 21.85
N TYR A 361 -19.46 2.35 21.37
CA TYR A 361 -18.63 2.38 20.17
C TYR A 361 -17.36 1.54 20.33
N SER A 362 -16.69 1.64 21.49
CA SER A 362 -15.47 0.85 21.78
C SER A 362 -15.75 -0.64 21.84
N LEU A 363 -16.86 -1.06 22.48
CA LEU A 363 -17.31 -2.46 22.52
C LEU A 363 -17.62 -3.00 21.12
N ASN A 364 -18.37 -2.25 20.33
CA ASN A 364 -18.69 -2.61 18.95
C ASN A 364 -17.44 -2.68 18.08
N ARG A 365 -16.45 -1.81 18.30
CA ARG A 365 -15.17 -1.84 17.61
C ARG A 365 -14.36 -3.09 17.96
N GLN A 366 -14.37 -3.49 19.23
CA GLN A 366 -13.74 -4.74 19.69
C GLN A 366 -14.39 -5.95 19.00
N MET A 367 -15.71 -6.03 18.98
CA MET A 367 -16.47 -7.08 18.30
C MET A 367 -16.11 -7.15 16.80
N ARG A 368 -16.16 -6.00 16.10
CA ARG A 368 -15.78 -5.92 14.68
C ARG A 368 -14.34 -6.38 14.44
N THR A 369 -13.41 -6.06 15.36
CA THR A 369 -12.02 -6.48 15.24
C THR A 369 -11.90 -8.02 15.30
N HIS A 370 -12.63 -8.69 16.19
CA HIS A 370 -12.66 -10.16 16.25
C HIS A 370 -13.26 -10.76 14.96
N GLN A 371 -14.35 -10.20 14.45
CA GLN A 371 -14.95 -10.63 13.18
C GLN A 371 -13.99 -10.46 11.99
N ILE A 372 -13.29 -9.31 11.93
CA ILE A 372 -12.28 -9.02 10.90
C ILE A 372 -11.18 -10.08 10.89
N GLU A 373 -10.66 -10.43 12.06
CA GLU A 373 -9.61 -11.45 12.18
C GLU A 373 -10.12 -12.85 11.78
N ALA A 374 -11.33 -13.23 12.18
CA ALA A 374 -11.92 -14.50 11.78
C ALA A 374 -12.07 -14.63 10.26
N ILE A 375 -12.68 -13.62 9.62
CA ILE A 375 -12.87 -13.60 8.16
C ILE A 375 -11.51 -13.49 7.45
N GLY A 376 -10.56 -12.72 8.02
CA GLY A 376 -9.22 -12.53 7.50
C GLY A 376 -8.45 -13.84 7.28
N LYS A 377 -8.64 -14.83 8.18
CA LYS A 377 -8.02 -16.15 8.04
C LYS A 377 -8.46 -16.89 6.77
N ILE A 378 -9.70 -16.70 6.35
CA ILE A 378 -10.25 -17.32 5.14
C ILE A 378 -9.84 -16.51 3.91
N THR A 379 -9.98 -15.16 3.95
CA THR A 379 -9.72 -14.32 2.78
C THR A 379 -8.27 -14.35 2.34
N LEU A 380 -7.31 -14.42 3.25
CA LEU A 380 -5.89 -14.52 2.91
C LEU A 380 -5.54 -15.87 2.25
N SER A 381 -6.13 -16.96 2.73
CA SER A 381 -5.97 -18.27 2.10
C SER A 381 -6.60 -18.31 0.70
N LEU A 382 -7.75 -17.67 0.51
CA LEU A 382 -8.41 -17.52 -0.79
C LEU A 382 -7.58 -16.65 -1.75
N ALA A 383 -6.88 -15.64 -1.23
CA ALA A 383 -5.98 -14.80 -2.01
C ALA A 383 -4.86 -15.62 -2.70
N CYS A 384 -4.40 -16.72 -2.12
CA CYS A 384 -3.45 -17.63 -2.76
C CYS A 384 -3.96 -18.16 -4.10
N ILE A 385 -5.23 -18.56 -4.13
CA ILE A 385 -5.87 -19.10 -5.34
C ILE A 385 -6.08 -17.98 -6.39
N ILE A 386 -6.56 -16.82 -5.95
CA ILE A 386 -6.80 -15.68 -6.83
C ILE A 386 -5.48 -15.19 -7.45
N PHE A 387 -4.42 -15.10 -6.68
CA PHE A 387 -3.11 -14.67 -7.17
C PHE A 387 -2.49 -15.65 -8.17
N PHE A 388 -2.74 -16.94 -8.02
CA PHE A 388 -2.38 -17.92 -9.04
C PHE A 388 -3.11 -17.65 -10.36
N PHE A 389 -4.43 -17.42 -10.32
CA PHE A 389 -5.23 -17.13 -11.51
C PHE A 389 -4.97 -15.73 -12.12
N ILE A 390 -4.25 -14.87 -11.43
CA ILE A 390 -3.68 -13.64 -12.00
C ILE A 390 -2.29 -13.91 -12.58
N GLY A 391 -1.40 -14.52 -11.80
CA GLY A 391 0.01 -14.69 -12.13
C GLY A 391 0.24 -15.62 -13.32
N ALA A 392 -0.35 -16.81 -13.31
CA ALA A 392 -0.14 -17.80 -14.35
C ALA A 392 -0.62 -17.31 -15.74
N PRO A 393 -1.83 -16.74 -15.89
CA PRO A 393 -2.26 -16.17 -17.17
C PRO A 393 -1.42 -14.98 -17.62
N LEU A 394 -1.06 -14.06 -16.72
CA LEU A 394 -0.20 -12.94 -17.05
C LEU A 394 1.19 -13.38 -17.49
N GLY A 395 1.77 -14.38 -16.81
CA GLY A 395 3.03 -14.99 -17.23
C GLY A 395 2.97 -15.59 -18.62
N ALA A 396 1.88 -16.31 -18.92
CA ALA A 396 1.67 -16.90 -20.25
C ALA A 396 1.51 -15.88 -21.39
N ILE A 397 0.99 -14.68 -21.08
CA ILE A 397 0.82 -13.56 -22.02
C ILE A 397 2.14 -12.82 -22.24
N ILE A 398 2.92 -12.61 -21.17
CA ILE A 398 4.17 -11.84 -21.19
C ILE A 398 5.32 -12.75 -21.59
N ARG A 399 5.53 -12.90 -22.91
CA ARG A 399 6.54 -13.81 -23.48
C ARG A 399 7.97 -13.26 -23.52
N LYS A 400 8.17 -11.98 -23.21
CA LYS A 400 9.47 -11.28 -23.32
C LYS A 400 9.68 -10.35 -22.13
N GLY A 401 10.88 -10.34 -21.56
CA GLY A 401 11.25 -9.37 -20.54
C GLY A 401 12.11 -9.90 -19.40
N GLY A 402 12.58 -11.15 -19.47
CA GLY A 402 13.40 -11.75 -18.42
C GLY A 402 12.70 -11.73 -17.04
N LEU A 403 13.44 -11.89 -15.94
CA LEU A 403 12.90 -11.93 -14.57
C LEU A 403 12.38 -10.56 -14.07
N GLY A 404 12.79 -9.44 -14.66
CA GLY A 404 12.45 -8.10 -14.16
C GLY A 404 10.97 -7.74 -14.33
N VAL A 405 10.38 -8.08 -15.48
CA VAL A 405 8.96 -7.75 -15.76
C VAL A 405 8.02 -8.49 -14.83
N PRO A 406 8.15 -9.82 -14.59
CA PRO A 406 7.39 -10.54 -13.60
C PRO A 406 7.42 -9.91 -12.20
N VAL A 407 8.59 -9.50 -11.73
CA VAL A 407 8.74 -8.88 -10.40
C VAL A 407 7.96 -7.56 -10.31
N ILE A 408 8.11 -6.67 -11.31
CA ILE A 408 7.41 -5.37 -11.32
C ILE A 408 5.90 -5.57 -11.32
N ILE A 409 5.39 -6.49 -12.14
CA ILE A 409 3.95 -6.77 -12.22
C ILE A 409 3.44 -7.37 -10.92
N SER A 410 4.17 -8.31 -10.31
CA SER A 410 3.75 -8.91 -9.05
C SER A 410 3.68 -7.88 -7.92
N VAL A 411 4.64 -6.96 -7.85
CA VAL A 411 4.63 -5.85 -6.90
C VAL A 411 3.43 -4.94 -7.13
N LEU A 412 3.13 -4.59 -8.39
CA LEU A 412 1.98 -3.73 -8.71
C LEU A 412 0.64 -4.39 -8.29
N VAL A 413 0.44 -5.66 -8.63
CA VAL A 413 -0.78 -6.40 -8.25
C VAL A 413 -0.88 -6.50 -6.72
N PHE A 414 0.25 -6.74 -6.05
CA PHE A 414 0.28 -6.81 -4.59
C PHE A 414 -0.03 -5.45 -3.94
N ILE A 415 0.47 -4.34 -4.47
CA ILE A 415 0.14 -2.98 -3.99
C ILE A 415 -1.36 -2.73 -4.10
N VAL A 416 -1.98 -3.09 -5.22
CA VAL A 416 -3.44 -2.95 -5.41
C VAL A 416 -4.19 -3.78 -4.36
N TYR A 417 -3.82 -5.04 -4.17
CA TYR A 417 -4.39 -5.91 -3.13
C TYR A 417 -4.26 -5.29 -1.75
N TYR A 418 -3.05 -4.83 -1.39
CA TYR A 418 -2.73 -4.28 -0.08
C TYR A 418 -3.52 -3.01 0.24
N ILE A 419 -3.70 -2.13 -0.76
CA ILE A 419 -4.51 -0.92 -0.61
C ILE A 419 -5.97 -1.27 -0.30
N PHE A 420 -6.59 -2.17 -1.07
CA PHE A 420 -7.97 -2.59 -0.84
C PHE A 420 -8.13 -3.33 0.49
N GLU A 421 -7.22 -4.22 0.83
CA GLU A 421 -7.24 -4.99 2.08
C GLU A 421 -7.15 -4.08 3.31
N ASN A 422 -6.18 -3.15 3.33
CA ASN A 422 -6.02 -2.23 4.47
C ASN A 422 -7.13 -1.19 4.56
N SER A 423 -7.57 -0.62 3.42
CA SER A 423 -8.66 0.34 3.39
C SER A 423 -9.97 -0.30 3.82
N GLY A 424 -10.26 -1.50 3.30
CA GLY A 424 -11.45 -2.26 3.65
C GLY A 424 -11.47 -2.65 5.13
N MET A 425 -10.34 -3.14 5.65
CA MET A 425 -10.18 -3.47 7.07
C MET A 425 -10.40 -2.24 7.97
N LYS A 426 -9.83 -1.08 7.61
CA LYS A 426 -10.00 0.16 8.38
C LYS A 426 -11.45 0.61 8.40
N MET A 427 -12.11 0.67 7.24
CA MET A 427 -13.52 1.08 7.13
C MET A 427 -14.47 0.12 7.86
N ALA A 428 -14.20 -1.18 7.84
CA ALA A 428 -14.98 -2.17 8.58
C ALA A 428 -14.78 -2.04 10.09
N ARG A 429 -13.56 -1.84 10.56
CA ARG A 429 -13.24 -1.67 11.99
C ARG A 429 -13.89 -0.43 12.56
N ASP A 430 -13.88 0.68 11.82
CA ASP A 430 -14.46 1.94 12.24
C ASP A 430 -16.01 1.95 12.09
N GLY A 431 -16.60 0.90 11.50
CA GLY A 431 -18.04 0.71 11.41
C GLY A 431 -18.72 1.38 10.22
N ASN A 432 -17.95 1.97 9.31
CA ASN A 432 -18.49 2.60 8.10
C ASN A 432 -18.97 1.56 7.06
N TRP A 433 -18.36 0.39 7.05
CA TRP A 433 -18.74 -0.75 6.20
C TRP A 433 -19.04 -1.98 7.05
N THR A 434 -19.85 -2.88 6.50
CA THR A 434 -20.02 -4.20 7.11
C THR A 434 -18.69 -4.96 7.08
N VAL A 435 -18.43 -5.76 8.11
CA VAL A 435 -17.17 -6.49 8.25
C VAL A 435 -16.92 -7.42 7.06
N LEU A 436 -17.97 -8.10 6.59
CA LEU A 436 -17.89 -8.99 5.44
C LEU A 436 -17.46 -8.23 4.18
N PHE A 437 -18.12 -7.10 3.88
CA PHE A 437 -17.78 -6.29 2.71
C PHE A 437 -16.37 -5.72 2.80
N GLY A 438 -15.98 -5.18 3.95
CA GLY A 438 -14.66 -4.60 4.16
C GLY A 438 -13.51 -5.60 4.01
N LYS A 439 -13.71 -6.86 4.43
CA LYS A 439 -12.68 -7.91 4.27
C LYS A 439 -12.71 -8.59 2.91
N MET A 440 -13.85 -8.61 2.24
CA MET A 440 -13.98 -9.23 0.93
C MET A 440 -13.74 -8.29 -0.25
N ILE A 441 -13.55 -6.99 -0.03
CA ILE A 441 -13.38 -6.03 -1.13
C ILE A 441 -12.14 -6.30 -1.97
N SER A 442 -11.02 -6.70 -1.35
CA SER A 442 -9.79 -7.09 -2.06
C SER A 442 -10.05 -8.29 -2.97
N THR A 443 -10.76 -9.30 -2.46
CA THR A 443 -11.18 -10.48 -3.21
C THR A 443 -12.19 -10.12 -4.31
N ALA A 444 -13.17 -9.28 -4.01
CA ALA A 444 -14.20 -8.85 -4.96
C ALA A 444 -13.64 -8.07 -6.15
N VAL A 445 -12.55 -7.32 -5.96
CA VAL A 445 -11.88 -6.61 -7.05
C VAL A 445 -10.94 -7.52 -7.83
N LEU A 446 -10.18 -8.38 -7.16
CA LEU A 446 -9.16 -9.20 -7.81
C LEU A 446 -9.72 -10.47 -8.47
N ALA A 447 -10.83 -11.04 -7.96
CA ALA A 447 -11.40 -12.24 -8.56
C ALA A 447 -11.93 -12.01 -9.99
N PRO A 448 -12.69 -10.94 -10.31
CA PRO A 448 -13.04 -10.61 -11.68
C PRO A 448 -11.83 -10.37 -12.58
N LEU A 449 -10.77 -9.74 -12.03
CA LEU A 449 -9.52 -9.51 -12.75
C LEU A 449 -8.82 -10.84 -13.09
N ALA A 450 -8.80 -11.79 -12.14
CA ALA A 450 -8.26 -13.14 -12.34
C ALA A 450 -9.02 -13.89 -13.44
N VAL A 451 -10.35 -13.83 -13.43
CA VAL A 451 -11.21 -14.42 -14.47
C VAL A 451 -10.92 -13.77 -15.82
N PHE A 452 -10.83 -12.45 -15.88
CA PHE A 452 -10.54 -11.71 -17.10
C PHE A 452 -9.19 -12.12 -17.71
N PHE A 453 -8.12 -12.16 -16.92
CA PHE A 453 -6.80 -12.56 -17.40
C PHE A 453 -6.79 -14.02 -17.86
N THR A 454 -7.44 -14.91 -17.11
CA THR A 454 -7.55 -16.32 -17.47
C THR A 454 -8.27 -16.51 -18.79
N PHE A 455 -9.39 -15.82 -19.00
CA PHE A 455 -10.14 -15.85 -20.25
C PHE A 455 -9.30 -15.32 -21.43
N LYS A 456 -8.63 -14.17 -21.24
CA LYS A 456 -7.78 -13.57 -22.27
C LYS A 456 -6.55 -14.42 -22.63
N ALA A 457 -5.91 -15.04 -21.65
CA ALA A 457 -4.78 -15.93 -21.89
C ALA A 457 -5.16 -17.20 -22.66
N ASN A 458 -6.40 -17.71 -22.41
CA ASN A 458 -6.90 -18.90 -23.09
C ASN A 458 -7.35 -18.61 -24.53
N SER A 459 -7.78 -17.36 -24.83
CA SER A 459 -8.25 -16.94 -26.17
C SER A 459 -7.15 -16.43 -27.10
N ASP A 460 -5.86 -16.61 -26.74
CA ASP A 460 -4.67 -16.16 -27.52
C ASP A 460 -4.76 -14.71 -28.03
N SER A 461 -5.42 -13.84 -27.30
CA SER A 461 -5.62 -12.47 -27.71
C SER A 461 -4.32 -11.66 -27.65
N THR A 462 -3.98 -10.99 -28.76
CA THR A 462 -2.82 -10.08 -28.89
C THR A 462 -2.94 -8.79 -28.08
N VAL A 463 -3.99 -8.64 -27.26
CA VAL A 463 -4.33 -7.42 -26.51
C VAL A 463 -3.24 -7.01 -25.51
N PHE A 464 -2.43 -7.95 -25.02
CA PHE A 464 -1.34 -7.69 -24.08
C PHE A 464 0.06 -7.78 -24.72
N ASN A 465 0.18 -7.51 -26.02
CA ASN A 465 1.50 -7.35 -26.63
C ASN A 465 2.12 -6.05 -26.07
N ILE A 466 3.03 -6.19 -25.10
CA ILE A 466 3.76 -5.07 -24.48
C ILE A 466 4.43 -4.22 -25.56
N ASP A 467 4.93 -4.84 -26.64
CA ASP A 467 5.52 -4.15 -27.75
C ASP A 467 4.50 -3.22 -28.46
N MET A 468 3.22 -3.61 -28.51
CA MET A 468 2.15 -2.77 -29.04
C MET A 468 1.92 -1.54 -28.14
N TYR A 469 1.83 -1.71 -26.83
CA TYR A 469 1.67 -0.60 -25.90
C TYR A 469 2.91 0.30 -25.83
N LYS A 470 4.10 -0.31 -25.85
CA LYS A 470 5.38 0.40 -25.95
C LYS A 470 5.44 1.22 -27.23
N ASN A 471 5.03 0.66 -28.36
CA ASN A 471 4.97 1.37 -29.64
C ASN A 471 3.91 2.48 -29.63
N ILE A 472 2.76 2.27 -29.00
CA ILE A 472 1.75 3.33 -28.80
C ILE A 472 2.32 4.42 -27.90
N LEU A 473 2.95 4.06 -26.78
CA LEU A 473 3.58 5.02 -25.87
C LEU A 473 4.73 5.78 -26.58
N PHE A 474 5.57 5.09 -27.33
CA PHE A 474 6.65 5.70 -28.09
C PHE A 474 6.12 6.63 -29.19
N LYS A 475 5.03 6.22 -29.87
CA LYS A 475 4.31 7.10 -30.79
C LYS A 475 3.70 8.32 -30.08
N MET A 476 3.12 8.14 -28.89
CA MET A 476 2.61 9.25 -28.08
C MET A 476 3.70 10.19 -27.60
N LEU A 477 4.84 9.69 -27.17
CA LEU A 477 6.00 10.49 -26.72
C LEU A 477 6.84 11.01 -27.89
N GLY A 478 6.57 10.56 -29.12
CA GLY A 478 7.33 10.93 -30.29
C GLY A 478 8.77 10.38 -30.33
N ILE A 479 9.01 9.25 -29.65
CA ILE A 479 10.33 8.58 -29.66
C ILE A 479 10.50 7.86 -31.00
N ARG A 480 11.70 7.95 -31.57
CA ARG A 480 12.02 7.29 -32.85
C ARG A 480 12.13 5.79 -32.70
N THR A 481 11.46 5.05 -33.55
CA THR A 481 11.79 3.66 -33.88
C THR A 481 12.80 3.65 -35.01
N LYS A 482 13.95 3.02 -34.80
CA LYS A 482 14.95 2.84 -35.86
C LYS A 482 14.50 1.72 -36.79
N ARG A 483 14.77 1.88 -38.10
CA ARG A 483 14.56 0.83 -39.07
C ARG A 483 15.68 -0.23 -38.90
N HIS A 484 15.30 -1.51 -38.90
CA HIS A 484 16.23 -2.64 -38.89
C HIS A 484 15.87 -3.59 -40.03
N ILE A 485 16.62 -3.51 -41.11
CA ILE A 485 16.52 -4.44 -42.24
C ILE A 485 17.67 -5.39 -42.11
N TYR A 486 17.37 -6.69 -41.94
CA TYR A 486 18.39 -7.74 -41.88
C TYR A 486 18.61 -8.32 -43.26
N LYS A 487 19.86 -8.76 -43.54
CA LYS A 487 20.18 -9.50 -44.75
C LYS A 487 19.33 -10.78 -44.78
N LYS A 488 18.53 -10.95 -45.84
CA LYS A 488 17.74 -12.17 -46.05
C LYS A 488 18.65 -13.32 -46.38
N GLU A 489 18.44 -14.50 -45.78
CA GLU A 489 19.20 -15.71 -46.05
C GLU A 489 18.84 -16.30 -47.41
N VAL A 490 17.60 -16.14 -47.85
CA VAL A 490 17.11 -16.58 -49.18
C VAL A 490 16.57 -15.36 -49.92
N ILE A 491 17.16 -15.08 -51.09
CA ILE A 491 16.74 -14.03 -52.00
C ILE A 491 15.95 -14.69 -53.11
N ILE A 492 14.69 -14.36 -53.28
CA ILE A 492 13.77 -14.94 -54.27
C ILE A 492 13.94 -14.20 -55.61
N ASN A 493 14.04 -12.89 -55.56
CA ASN A 493 14.22 -12.02 -56.72
C ASN A 493 15.34 -11.02 -56.44
N ASP A 494 16.23 -10.78 -57.40
CA ASP A 494 17.21 -9.70 -57.31
C ASP A 494 16.48 -8.34 -57.60
N PRO A 495 16.79 -7.25 -56.87
CA PRO A 495 16.16 -5.98 -57.06
C PRO A 495 16.48 -5.31 -58.38
N ASP A 496 15.52 -4.57 -58.97
CA ASP A 496 15.75 -3.77 -60.20
C ASP A 496 16.42 -2.43 -59.85
N TYR A 497 17.72 -2.47 -59.66
CA TYR A 497 18.52 -1.30 -59.24
C TYR A 497 18.32 -0.07 -60.09
N ILE A 498 18.07 -0.24 -61.42
CA ILE A 498 17.93 0.89 -62.35
C ILE A 498 16.57 1.59 -62.11
N LYS A 499 15.51 0.81 -62.07
CA LYS A 499 14.17 1.30 -61.85
C LYS A 499 14.05 1.96 -60.47
N ASP A 500 14.63 1.30 -59.46
CA ASP A 500 14.61 1.82 -58.08
C ASP A 500 15.41 3.12 -57.93
N ALA A 501 16.58 3.23 -58.60
CA ALA A 501 17.33 4.48 -58.63
C ALA A 501 16.59 5.63 -59.33
N GLU A 502 15.87 5.36 -60.43
CA GLU A 502 15.04 6.37 -61.10
C GLU A 502 13.87 6.82 -60.20
N GLU A 503 13.24 5.87 -59.51
CA GLU A 503 12.14 6.21 -58.60
C GLU A 503 12.63 6.97 -57.36
N LEU A 504 13.82 6.63 -56.81
CA LEU A 504 14.46 7.41 -55.76
C LEU A 504 14.78 8.84 -56.22
N MET A 505 15.23 9.05 -57.48
CA MET A 505 15.45 10.39 -58.04
C MET A 505 14.16 11.19 -58.12
N ARG A 506 13.04 10.55 -58.51
CA ARG A 506 11.71 11.21 -58.53
C ARG A 506 11.28 11.60 -57.11
N ILE A 507 11.38 10.67 -56.13
CA ILE A 507 11.07 10.90 -54.73
C ILE A 507 11.91 12.05 -54.18
N CYS A 508 13.22 12.12 -54.47
CA CYS A 508 14.07 13.22 -54.04
C CYS A 508 13.62 14.57 -54.58
N ARG A 509 13.17 14.60 -55.84
CA ARG A 509 12.63 15.82 -56.47
C ARG A 509 11.34 16.27 -55.80
N ASP A 510 10.41 15.35 -55.60
CA ASP A 510 9.13 15.63 -54.95
C ASP A 510 9.33 16.11 -53.49
N ILE A 511 10.28 15.52 -52.76
CA ILE A 511 10.63 15.97 -51.39
C ILE A 511 11.21 17.38 -51.40
N LYS A 512 12.10 17.71 -52.36
CA LYS A 512 12.66 19.08 -52.48
C LYS A 512 11.57 20.11 -52.80
N GLN A 513 10.66 19.77 -53.71
CA GLN A 513 9.50 20.62 -54.05
C GLN A 513 8.56 20.80 -52.85
N TYR A 514 8.16 19.70 -52.19
CA TYR A 514 7.31 19.75 -51.00
C TYR A 514 7.90 20.61 -49.86
N SER A 515 9.22 20.48 -49.65
CA SER A 515 9.91 21.25 -48.61
C SER A 515 9.92 22.76 -48.88
N GLN A 516 9.91 23.18 -50.15
CA GLN A 516 9.83 24.58 -50.55
C GLN A 516 8.41 25.14 -50.43
N GLU A 517 7.39 24.39 -50.86
CA GLU A 517 5.99 24.82 -50.86
C GLU A 517 5.39 24.89 -49.44
N HIS A 518 5.72 23.91 -48.57
CA HIS A 518 5.12 23.74 -47.24
C HIS A 518 5.98 24.26 -46.09
N SER A 519 6.23 25.53 -45.93
CA SER A 519 7.02 26.19 -44.86
C SER A 519 6.94 25.44 -43.49
N LEU A 520 7.54 24.25 -43.37
CA LEU A 520 7.45 23.35 -42.18
C LEU A 520 8.02 23.96 -40.88
N ILE A 521 8.85 25.01 -41.02
CA ILE A 521 9.45 25.73 -39.89
C ILE A 521 8.41 26.59 -39.18
N LYS A 522 7.43 27.15 -39.94
CA LYS A 522 6.41 28.04 -39.36
C LYS A 522 5.46 27.26 -38.44
N ALA A 523 5.13 27.88 -37.30
CA ALA A 523 4.13 27.34 -36.38
C ALA A 523 2.77 27.23 -37.09
N PRO A 524 2.10 26.08 -37.01
CA PRO A 524 0.82 25.87 -37.68
C PRO A 524 -0.31 26.61 -36.98
N ASN A 525 -1.38 26.94 -37.71
CA ASN A 525 -2.54 27.59 -37.10
C ASN A 525 -3.26 26.63 -36.13
N PRO A 526 -3.41 26.99 -34.83
CA PRO A 526 -4.02 26.11 -33.83
C PRO A 526 -5.45 25.68 -34.17
N ILE A 527 -6.22 26.57 -34.78
CA ILE A 527 -7.61 26.32 -35.17
C ILE A 527 -7.69 25.21 -36.23
N LYS A 528 -6.80 25.27 -37.24
CA LYS A 528 -6.74 24.22 -38.28
C LYS A 528 -6.34 22.87 -37.68
N VAL A 529 -5.40 22.86 -36.75
CA VAL A 529 -4.87 21.63 -36.12
C VAL A 529 -5.93 20.86 -35.33
N PHE A 530 -6.69 21.56 -34.50
CA PHE A 530 -7.63 20.90 -33.59
C PHE A 530 -9.04 20.75 -34.16
N PHE A 531 -9.53 21.74 -34.92
CA PHE A 531 -10.93 21.80 -35.36
C PHE A 531 -11.14 21.43 -36.83
N ARG A 532 -10.13 21.65 -37.70
CA ARG A 532 -10.21 21.33 -39.13
C ARG A 532 -8.92 20.65 -39.63
N PRO A 533 -8.54 19.48 -39.03
CA PRO A 533 -7.33 18.79 -39.48
C PRO A 533 -7.52 18.29 -40.93
N GLY A 534 -6.54 18.60 -41.78
CA GLY A 534 -6.44 18.03 -43.12
C GLY A 534 -5.49 16.86 -43.16
N ASP A 535 -5.69 15.93 -44.09
CA ASP A 535 -4.73 14.88 -44.42
C ASP A 535 -3.75 15.42 -45.48
N ASP A 536 -2.47 15.08 -45.33
CA ASP A 536 -1.43 15.45 -46.26
C ASP A 536 -1.16 14.28 -47.24
N GLN A 537 -1.95 14.23 -48.30
CA GLN A 537 -1.88 13.18 -49.31
C GLN A 537 -0.54 13.13 -50.04
N VAL A 538 0.17 14.27 -50.14
CA VAL A 538 1.47 14.33 -50.82
C VAL A 538 2.54 13.58 -50.07
N ILE A 539 2.64 13.80 -48.76
CA ILE A 539 3.58 13.05 -47.88
C ILE A 539 3.21 11.56 -47.80
N GLU A 540 1.92 11.25 -47.81
CA GLU A 540 1.42 9.88 -47.81
C GLU A 540 1.84 9.15 -49.09
N GLY A 541 1.65 9.76 -50.26
CA GLY A 541 2.09 9.20 -51.53
C GLY A 541 3.63 9.08 -51.67
N ILE A 542 4.38 10.05 -51.14
CA ILE A 542 5.85 9.99 -51.12
C ILE A 542 6.31 8.81 -50.23
N ASN A 543 5.66 8.62 -49.05
CA ASN A 543 5.99 7.53 -48.13
C ASN A 543 5.66 6.15 -48.72
N GLU A 544 4.53 5.96 -49.38
CA GLU A 544 4.14 4.72 -50.04
C GLU A 544 5.15 4.31 -51.12
N ARG A 545 5.52 5.24 -52.00
CA ARG A 545 6.55 4.98 -53.02
C ARG A 545 7.92 4.67 -52.43
N LEU A 546 8.31 5.39 -51.38
CA LEU A 546 9.58 5.15 -50.70
C LEU A 546 9.62 3.77 -50.02
N GLU A 547 8.53 3.34 -49.36
CA GLU A 547 8.48 2.01 -48.75
C GLU A 547 8.47 0.90 -49.80
N ALA A 548 7.87 1.09 -50.97
CA ALA A 548 7.90 0.12 -52.07
C ALA A 548 9.34 -0.08 -52.59
N VAL A 549 10.10 1.02 -52.80
CA VAL A 549 11.51 0.96 -53.20
C VAL A 549 12.39 0.32 -52.14
N ILE A 550 12.12 0.62 -50.84
CA ILE A 550 12.86 0.00 -49.72
C ILE A 550 12.59 -1.51 -49.65
N GLU A 551 11.35 -1.93 -49.92
CA GLU A 551 10.98 -3.34 -49.93
C GLU A 551 11.74 -4.12 -51.03
N ASP A 552 11.81 -3.57 -52.24
CA ASP A 552 12.56 -4.18 -53.36
C ASP A 552 14.08 -4.20 -53.08
N LEU A 553 14.67 -3.07 -52.73
CA LEU A 553 16.09 -2.95 -52.39
C LEU A 553 16.48 -3.73 -51.13
N SER A 554 15.55 -4.13 -50.27
CA SER A 554 15.83 -5.00 -49.12
C SER A 554 16.33 -6.39 -49.50
N ASN A 555 16.11 -6.79 -50.77
CA ASN A 555 16.60 -8.03 -51.34
C ASN A 555 18.07 -7.97 -51.84
N THR A 556 18.73 -6.79 -51.73
CA THR A 556 20.11 -6.59 -52.18
C THR A 556 21.11 -7.45 -51.42
N LYS A 557 22.18 -7.87 -52.13
CA LYS A 557 23.35 -8.51 -51.57
C LYS A 557 24.40 -7.52 -51.07
N ASP A 558 24.33 -6.26 -51.51
CA ASP A 558 25.28 -5.21 -51.14
C ASP A 558 25.05 -4.67 -49.73
N LYS A 559 26.03 -4.86 -48.84
CA LYS A 559 25.99 -4.39 -47.46
C LYS A 559 25.95 -2.86 -47.34
N THR A 560 26.50 -2.14 -48.31
CA THR A 560 26.53 -0.66 -48.30
C THR A 560 25.15 -0.11 -48.55
N ILE A 561 24.41 -0.63 -49.53
CA ILE A 561 23.03 -0.29 -49.81
C ILE A 561 22.14 -0.64 -48.59
N LEU A 562 22.37 -1.79 -47.99
CA LEU A 562 21.61 -2.22 -46.81
C LEU A 562 21.82 -1.29 -45.60
N ASN A 563 23.03 -0.78 -45.41
CA ASN A 563 23.32 0.20 -44.34
C ASN A 563 22.63 1.55 -44.60
N GLU A 564 22.64 2.03 -45.84
CA GLU A 564 21.90 3.27 -46.22
C GLU A 564 20.38 3.11 -46.07
N LEU A 565 19.83 1.92 -46.42
CA LEU A 565 18.41 1.62 -46.17
C LEU A 565 18.06 1.65 -44.67
N ASN A 566 18.95 1.17 -43.81
CA ASN A 566 18.77 1.25 -42.35
C ASN A 566 18.90 2.68 -41.82
N ALA A 567 19.57 3.58 -42.54
CA ALA A 567 19.67 5.01 -42.21
C ALA A 567 18.39 5.80 -42.56
N LEU A 568 17.53 5.27 -43.45
CA LEU A 568 16.30 5.90 -43.85
C LEU A 568 15.31 5.98 -42.68
N PRO A 569 14.83 7.15 -42.30
CA PRO A 569 13.86 7.31 -41.20
C PRO A 569 12.48 6.82 -41.61
N ILE A 570 11.71 6.35 -40.62
CA ILE A 570 10.29 6.03 -40.79
C ILE A 570 9.49 7.32 -40.67
N ILE A 571 8.76 7.71 -41.73
CA ILE A 571 7.95 8.92 -41.76
C ILE A 571 6.64 8.69 -40.98
N ALA A 572 6.32 9.60 -40.07
CA ALA A 572 5.02 9.64 -39.41
C ALA A 572 4.06 10.56 -40.22
N THR A 573 3.32 9.99 -41.16
CA THR A 573 2.51 10.72 -42.17
C THR A 573 1.43 11.64 -41.59
N HIS A 574 0.84 11.32 -40.44
CA HIS A 574 -0.25 12.12 -39.85
C HIS A 574 0.16 13.00 -38.66
N ALA A 575 1.34 12.74 -38.05
CA ALA A 575 1.72 13.40 -36.78
C ALA A 575 2.06 14.89 -36.91
N HIS A 576 2.33 15.38 -38.12
CA HIS A 576 2.65 16.78 -38.40
C HIS A 576 1.42 17.65 -38.76
N THR A 577 0.25 17.01 -39.00
CA THR A 577 -1.00 17.71 -39.36
C THR A 577 -2.01 17.68 -38.22
N ARG A 578 -2.09 16.60 -37.44
CA ARG A 578 -3.07 16.40 -36.36
C ARG A 578 -2.50 15.59 -35.18
N PRO A 579 -2.91 15.89 -33.92
CA PRO A 579 -2.51 15.14 -32.76
C PRO A 579 -3.04 13.69 -32.76
N PHE A 580 -4.31 13.50 -33.15
CA PHE A 580 -5.01 12.20 -33.14
C PHE A 580 -5.70 11.93 -34.46
N VAL A 581 -5.86 10.66 -34.81
CA VAL A 581 -6.56 10.22 -36.03
C VAL A 581 -8.06 10.50 -35.92
N ARG A 582 -8.66 10.36 -34.72
CA ARG A 582 -10.11 10.58 -34.49
C ARG A 582 -10.41 12.05 -34.27
N LYS A 583 -11.33 12.62 -35.05
CA LYS A 583 -11.71 14.07 -35.02
C LYS A 583 -12.18 14.52 -33.63
N TRP A 584 -13.03 13.72 -32.95
CA TRP A 584 -13.54 14.08 -31.64
C TRP A 584 -12.43 14.24 -30.57
N MET A 585 -11.38 13.40 -30.64
CA MET A 585 -10.23 13.51 -29.72
C MET A 585 -9.42 14.78 -29.96
N ASN A 586 -9.31 15.26 -31.20
CA ASN A 586 -8.64 16.52 -31.50
C ASN A 586 -9.41 17.70 -30.92
N VAL A 587 -10.74 17.71 -31.08
CA VAL A 587 -11.61 18.78 -30.58
C VAL A 587 -11.58 18.82 -29.04
N THR A 588 -11.75 17.68 -28.35
CA THR A 588 -11.70 17.62 -26.88
C THR A 588 -10.35 18.08 -26.35
N THR A 589 -9.25 17.68 -27.02
CA THR A 589 -7.89 18.08 -26.62
C THR A 589 -7.66 19.57 -26.85
N GLY A 590 -8.23 20.16 -27.91
CA GLY A 590 -8.13 21.59 -28.20
C GLY A 590 -8.89 22.46 -27.20
N VAL A 591 -9.96 21.97 -26.60
CA VAL A 591 -10.76 22.67 -25.58
C VAL A 591 -10.09 22.66 -24.22
N ILE A 592 -9.39 21.57 -23.83
CA ILE A 592 -8.69 21.47 -22.56
C ILE A 592 -7.33 22.15 -22.66
N LEU A 593 -7.22 23.39 -22.19
CA LEU A 593 -6.09 24.29 -22.38
C LEU A 593 -4.70 23.68 -22.07
N PRO A 594 -4.42 23.02 -20.95
CA PRO A 594 -3.08 22.47 -20.69
C PRO A 594 -2.73 21.32 -21.63
N LEU A 595 -3.70 20.47 -21.99
CA LEU A 595 -3.50 19.37 -22.94
C LEU A 595 -3.36 19.89 -24.38
N GLY A 596 -4.15 20.88 -24.77
CA GLY A 596 -4.08 21.51 -26.08
C GLY A 596 -2.71 22.13 -26.35
N LEU A 597 -2.15 22.84 -25.37
CA LEU A 597 -0.80 23.44 -25.50
C LEU A 597 0.28 22.35 -25.65
N PHE A 598 0.22 21.31 -24.85
CA PHE A 598 1.18 20.19 -24.92
C PHE A 598 1.15 19.51 -26.30
N PHE A 599 -0.04 19.17 -26.80
CA PHE A 599 -0.17 18.49 -28.11
C PHE A 599 0.12 19.42 -29.29
N TYR A 600 -0.12 20.72 -29.15
CA TYR A 600 0.28 21.72 -30.14
C TYR A 600 1.80 21.81 -30.26
N LEU A 601 2.52 21.97 -29.15
CA LEU A 601 3.99 22.01 -29.14
C LEU A 601 4.59 20.68 -29.64
N ARG A 602 4.00 19.55 -29.27
CA ARG A 602 4.38 18.24 -29.79
C ARG A 602 4.23 18.17 -31.30
N MET A 603 3.12 18.63 -31.86
CA MET A 603 2.89 18.61 -33.30
C MET A 603 3.86 19.54 -34.04
N TRP A 604 4.13 20.72 -33.51
CA TRP A 604 5.15 21.62 -34.09
C TRP A 604 6.54 20.98 -34.09
N ARG A 605 6.89 20.28 -33.02
CA ARG A 605 8.10 19.47 -32.98
C ARG A 605 8.12 18.36 -34.05
N PHE A 606 6.97 17.77 -34.37
CA PHE A 606 6.87 16.76 -35.45
C PHE A 606 7.06 17.39 -36.83
N ARG A 607 6.62 18.61 -37.07
CA ARG A 607 6.89 19.34 -38.33
C ARG A 607 8.39 19.61 -38.53
N LEU A 608 9.06 20.10 -37.50
CA LEU A 608 10.52 20.30 -37.53
C LEU A 608 11.28 18.99 -37.73
N ARG A 609 10.75 17.92 -37.17
CA ARG A 609 11.29 16.58 -37.32
C ARG A 609 11.10 16.06 -38.74
N LEU A 610 9.93 16.22 -39.32
CA LEU A 610 9.64 15.84 -40.69
C LEU A 610 10.61 16.52 -41.65
N LEU A 611 10.89 17.80 -41.48
CA LEU A 611 11.87 18.53 -42.30
C LEU A 611 13.28 17.89 -42.23
N ARG A 612 13.71 17.45 -41.03
CA ARG A 612 14.98 16.77 -40.84
C ARG A 612 14.97 15.38 -41.46
N ASP A 613 13.88 14.65 -41.31
CA ASP A 613 13.72 13.32 -41.85
C ASP A 613 13.70 13.32 -43.37
N LEU A 614 13.03 14.29 -44.00
CA LEU A 614 13.04 14.50 -45.44
C LEU A 614 14.46 14.82 -45.98
N ARG A 615 15.25 15.62 -45.25
CA ARG A 615 16.66 15.87 -45.61
C ARG A 615 17.52 14.61 -45.52
N ASN A 616 17.32 13.80 -44.46
CA ASN A 616 18.04 12.53 -44.29
C ASN A 616 17.68 11.53 -45.39
N ILE A 617 16.38 11.50 -45.80
CA ILE A 617 15.95 10.64 -46.93
C ILE A 617 16.65 11.05 -48.21
N VAL A 618 16.71 12.33 -48.54
CA VAL A 618 17.38 12.81 -49.74
C VAL A 618 18.86 12.43 -49.70
N ALA A 619 19.55 12.64 -48.56
CA ALA A 619 20.98 12.31 -48.45
C ALA A 619 21.26 10.81 -48.59
N ALA A 620 20.46 9.96 -47.92
CA ALA A 620 20.63 8.51 -48.03
C ALA A 620 20.25 7.99 -49.43
N SER A 621 19.20 8.54 -50.04
CA SER A 621 18.81 8.20 -51.42
C SER A 621 19.87 8.58 -52.43
N GLU A 622 20.49 9.77 -52.31
CA GLU A 622 21.61 10.21 -53.18
C GLU A 622 22.83 9.28 -53.03
N ASN A 623 23.12 8.77 -51.82
CA ASN A 623 24.18 7.79 -51.63
C ASN A 623 23.86 6.42 -52.28
N ILE A 624 22.60 5.97 -52.17
CA ILE A 624 22.17 4.72 -52.83
C ILE A 624 22.27 4.86 -54.35
N ILE A 625 21.77 5.96 -54.94
CA ILE A 625 21.82 6.24 -56.39
C ILE A 625 23.27 6.23 -56.87
N ARG A 626 24.16 6.97 -56.20
CA ARG A 626 25.60 6.98 -56.55
C ARG A 626 26.22 5.59 -56.54
N ARG A 627 25.89 4.76 -55.55
CA ARG A 627 26.39 3.39 -55.44
C ARG A 627 25.91 2.51 -56.59
N VAL A 628 24.64 2.65 -56.98
CA VAL A 628 24.08 1.95 -58.15
C VAL A 628 24.77 2.35 -59.44
N GLU A 629 25.06 3.67 -59.64
CA GLU A 629 25.77 4.20 -60.78
C GLU A 629 27.24 3.72 -60.87
N GLU A 630 27.96 3.69 -59.74
CA GLU A 630 29.31 3.13 -59.64
C GLU A 630 29.34 1.63 -60.01
N GLY A 631 28.35 0.85 -59.53
CA GLY A 631 28.22 -0.58 -59.89
C GLY A 631 27.96 -0.78 -61.40
N LYS A 632 27.26 0.14 -62.05
CA LYS A 632 26.98 0.11 -63.48
C LYS A 632 28.24 0.39 -64.31
N GLN A 633 29.11 1.34 -63.87
CA GLN A 633 30.38 1.63 -64.53
C GLN A 633 31.37 0.43 -64.45
N VAL A 634 31.37 -0.34 -63.35
CA VAL A 634 32.21 -1.52 -63.19
C VAL A 634 31.73 -2.66 -64.11
N THR A 635 30.40 -2.83 -64.29
CA THR A 635 29.86 -3.89 -65.19
C THR A 635 30.14 -3.58 -66.68
N ILE A 636 30.08 -2.31 -67.10
CA ILE A 636 30.37 -1.88 -68.48
C ILE A 636 31.90 -1.97 -68.77
N SER A 637 32.77 -1.94 -67.77
CA SER A 637 34.25 -2.06 -67.97
C SER A 637 34.72 -3.50 -67.95
N ILE A 638 33.86 -4.49 -67.74
CA ILE A 638 34.14 -5.92 -67.70
C ILE A 638 33.60 -6.62 -68.96
N ASP A 639 32.68 -6.05 -69.69
CA ASP A 639 32.24 -6.42 -71.05
C ASP A 639 33.07 -5.66 -72.08
#